data_c0d878211e8d9135b5a90e82f1dc8ea0
#
_entry.id   c0d878211e8d9135b5a90e82f1dc8ea0
#
_cell.length_a   1.000
_cell.length_b   1.000
_cell.length_c   1.000
_cell.angle_alpha   90.00
_cell.angle_beta   90.00
_cell.angle_gamma   90.00
#
_symmetry.space_group_name_H-M   'P 1'
#
loop_
_entity.id
_entity.type
_entity.pdbx_description
1 polymer ?
#
loop_
_entity_poly.entity_id
_entity_poly.type
_entity_poly.pdbx_seq_one_letter_code
_entity_poly.pdbx_strand_id
1 'polypeptide(L)'
;MRTRNETTLVGIQFMKSILPSLAMLWLSLFFHAASMGSDFITLQRQDSKQVPMRAYKPVQSECKGIAIISHGAGGSESGYRYLGQAMSHFGYLAVVVGHQESGLQSVQEMVRGKTIAQGLAKLITDTKAYQARFMDIRAAQDWAQTQCLAKEAVLIGHSMGAATVMMAAGAQNQLTVPELPEYAAYIALSPQGSGAIFPENAWHAIQHPVLMLTGTQDLELGGLSWETRTEAFKNMKAGCKWLGVIEGATHMNFAGLGASQKTETITVQVIQDFLKGVQANDCKPTIQATDLNLSVK
;
A
#
# COMPACT_ATOMS: atom_id res chain seq x y z
N MET A 1 95.38 -5.79 -18.45
CA MET A 1 95.77 -7.13 -17.93
C MET A 1 94.49 -7.96 -17.93
N ARG A 2 94.29 -8.78 -18.94
CA ARG A 2 94.42 -10.26 -18.92
C ARG A 2 93.64 -10.87 -17.75
N THR A 3 92.71 -11.85 -17.89
CA THR A 3 92.58 -12.97 -18.84
C THR A 3 91.15 -13.52 -18.71
N ARG A 4 90.48 -13.81 -19.77
CA ARG A 4 89.90 -15.07 -20.30
C ARG A 4 89.87 -16.30 -19.35
N ASN A 5 88.68 -16.94 -19.37
CA ASN A 5 88.44 -18.35 -19.81
C ASN A 5 86.95 -18.64 -19.59
N GLU A 6 86.18 -18.90 -20.57
CA GLU A 6 85.90 -20.13 -21.35
C GLU A 6 85.20 -21.24 -20.59
N THR A 7 84.03 -21.53 -21.00
CA THR A 7 83.33 -22.76 -21.39
C THR A 7 82.99 -23.81 -20.35
N THR A 8 81.74 -24.15 -20.26
CA THR A 8 81.31 -25.50 -20.68
C THR A 8 79.77 -25.56 -20.79
N LEU A 9 79.23 -25.95 -21.96
CA LEU A 9 77.88 -26.39 -22.22
C LEU A 9 77.66 -27.78 -21.57
N VAL A 10 76.51 -27.92 -20.87
CA VAL A 10 75.91 -29.28 -20.68
C VAL A 10 74.38 -29.08 -20.89
N GLY A 11 73.88 -29.74 -21.90
CA GLY A 11 72.44 -29.80 -22.22
C GLY A 11 71.69 -30.67 -21.27
N ILE A 12 70.53 -30.26 -20.90
CA ILE A 12 69.55 -31.13 -20.23
C ILE A 12 68.18 -30.98 -20.96
N GLN A 13 67.69 -32.15 -21.28
CA GLN A 13 66.54 -32.52 -22.07
C GLN A 13 65.22 -31.82 -21.66
N PHE A 14 64.43 -31.53 -22.68
CA PHE A 14 62.99 -31.24 -22.61
C PHE A 14 62.21 -32.41 -22.02
N MET A 15 61.59 -32.15 -20.86
CA MET A 15 60.46 -32.94 -20.39
C MET A 15 59.17 -32.13 -20.60
N LYS A 16 58.40 -32.57 -21.56
CA LYS A 16 57.01 -32.08 -21.79
C LYS A 16 56.10 -32.62 -20.69
N SER A 17 55.72 -31.80 -19.73
CA SER A 17 54.65 -32.11 -18.82
C SER A 17 53.33 -31.62 -19.40
N ILE A 18 52.47 -32.55 -19.69
CA ILE A 18 51.07 -32.36 -20.13
C ILE A 18 50.28 -31.95 -18.90
N LEU A 19 49.82 -30.71 -18.80
CA LEU A 19 48.82 -30.27 -17.84
C LEU A 19 47.44 -30.42 -18.49
N PRO A 20 46.48 -31.08 -17.83
CA PRO A 20 45.09 -31.10 -18.34
C PRO A 20 44.44 -29.74 -18.04
N SER A 21 43.91 -29.14 -19.09
CA SER A 21 43.06 -27.92 -19.02
C SER A 21 41.77 -28.26 -18.29
N LEU A 22 41.65 -27.89 -17.01
CA LEU A 22 40.39 -27.80 -16.30
C LEU A 22 39.65 -26.57 -16.84
N ALA A 23 38.76 -26.80 -17.79
CA ALA A 23 37.77 -25.84 -18.18
C ALA A 23 36.79 -25.64 -17.01
N MET A 24 36.99 -24.59 -16.20
CA MET A 24 35.99 -24.12 -15.24
C MET A 24 34.80 -23.57 -16.02
N LEU A 25 33.75 -24.38 -16.12
CA LEU A 25 32.45 -23.96 -16.58
C LEU A 25 31.87 -22.98 -15.52
N TRP A 26 32.03 -21.69 -15.72
CA TRP A 26 31.33 -20.66 -14.96
C TRP A 26 29.86 -20.73 -15.39
N LEU A 27 29.04 -21.46 -14.65
CA LEU A 27 27.59 -21.39 -14.71
C LEU A 27 27.18 -20.04 -14.11
N SER A 28 27.16 -19.00 -14.94
CA SER A 28 26.58 -17.71 -14.58
C SER A 28 25.07 -17.90 -14.40
N LEU A 29 24.67 -18.15 -13.17
CA LEU A 29 23.31 -17.98 -12.70
C LEU A 29 22.96 -16.49 -12.87
N PHE A 30 22.43 -16.13 -14.02
CA PHE A 30 21.73 -14.86 -14.17
C PHE A 30 20.51 -14.90 -13.25
N PHE A 31 20.68 -14.46 -12.00
CA PHE A 31 19.56 -13.97 -11.24
C PHE A 31 18.99 -12.80 -12.02
N HIS A 32 17.94 -13.05 -12.79
CA HIS A 32 17.08 -11.98 -13.25
C HIS A 32 16.46 -11.38 -11.98
N ALA A 33 17.06 -10.30 -11.49
CA ALA A 33 16.36 -9.40 -10.60
C ALA A 33 15.13 -8.92 -11.39
N ALA A 34 13.96 -9.50 -11.09
CA ALA A 34 12.71 -9.04 -11.67
C ALA A 34 12.67 -7.53 -11.38
N SER A 35 12.73 -6.73 -12.43
CA SER A 35 12.57 -5.29 -12.33
C SER A 35 11.23 -5.07 -11.61
N MET A 36 11.27 -4.50 -10.40
CA MET A 36 10.10 -4.15 -9.60
C MET A 36 9.39 -2.95 -10.24
N GLY A 37 9.16 -3.03 -11.54
CA GLY A 37 8.42 -2.07 -12.33
C GLY A 37 6.94 -2.13 -11.99
N SER A 38 6.29 -1.00 -12.03
CA SER A 38 4.83 -0.90 -12.02
C SER A 38 4.37 -0.48 -13.40
N ASP A 39 3.25 -1.05 -13.84
CA ASP A 39 2.63 -0.69 -15.11
C ASP A 39 1.67 0.50 -14.88
N PHE A 40 1.77 1.53 -15.70
CA PHE A 40 0.77 2.59 -15.76
C PHE A 40 -0.34 2.17 -16.73
N ILE A 41 -1.58 2.24 -16.27
CA ILE A 41 -2.75 1.80 -17.01
C ILE A 41 -3.83 2.88 -16.89
N THR A 42 -4.58 3.10 -17.95
CA THR A 42 -5.76 3.97 -17.92
C THR A 42 -6.97 3.15 -18.31
N LEU A 43 -7.95 3.07 -17.43
CA LEU A 43 -9.24 2.44 -17.70
C LEU A 43 -10.30 3.49 -18.03
N GLN A 44 -11.42 3.04 -18.53
CA GLN A 44 -12.62 3.82 -18.66
C GLN A 44 -13.68 3.26 -17.70
N ARG A 45 -14.22 4.11 -16.82
CA ARG A 45 -15.32 3.73 -15.92
C ARG A 45 -16.67 3.91 -16.60
N GLN A 46 -17.74 3.45 -15.99
CA GLN A 46 -19.08 3.39 -16.62
C GLN A 46 -19.65 4.75 -17.08
N ASP A 47 -19.22 5.86 -16.48
CA ASP A 47 -19.60 7.22 -16.91
C ASP A 47 -18.66 7.80 -17.99
N SER A 48 -17.86 6.93 -18.63
CA SER A 48 -16.91 7.25 -19.69
C SER A 48 -15.71 8.09 -19.27
N LYS A 49 -15.52 8.39 -17.98
CA LYS A 49 -14.33 9.06 -17.49
C LYS A 49 -13.16 8.10 -17.34
N GLN A 50 -11.95 8.64 -17.46
CA GLN A 50 -10.74 7.86 -17.35
C GLN A 50 -10.33 7.65 -15.89
N VAL A 51 -9.84 6.45 -15.60
CA VAL A 51 -9.29 6.05 -14.30
C VAL A 51 -7.82 5.71 -14.51
N PRO A 52 -6.89 6.63 -14.22
CA PRO A 52 -5.47 6.30 -14.22
C PRO A 52 -5.18 5.40 -13.03
N MET A 53 -4.34 4.40 -13.23
CA MET A 53 -3.92 3.51 -12.16
C MET A 53 -2.52 3.00 -12.37
N ARG A 54 -1.90 2.54 -11.29
CA ARG A 54 -0.59 1.91 -11.31
C ARG A 54 -0.67 0.51 -10.71
N ALA A 55 -0.31 -0.47 -11.52
CA ALA A 55 -0.37 -1.88 -11.14
C ALA A 55 1.02 -2.43 -10.81
N TYR A 56 1.13 -3.16 -9.71
CA TYR A 56 2.31 -3.89 -9.26
C TYR A 56 1.99 -5.38 -9.30
N LYS A 57 2.61 -6.10 -10.23
CA LYS A 57 2.41 -7.54 -10.37
C LYS A 57 3.02 -8.29 -9.18
N PRO A 58 2.45 -9.43 -8.79
CA PRO A 58 3.06 -10.28 -7.77
C PRO A 58 4.50 -10.62 -8.14
N VAL A 59 5.42 -10.53 -7.17
CA VAL A 59 6.81 -10.97 -7.36
C VAL A 59 6.87 -12.48 -7.60
N GLN A 60 5.94 -13.23 -6.99
CA GLN A 60 5.79 -14.66 -7.19
C GLN A 60 4.98 -14.91 -8.47
N SER A 61 5.18 -16.09 -9.08
CA SER A 61 4.47 -16.47 -10.32
C SER A 61 2.96 -16.65 -10.13
N GLU A 62 2.52 -16.96 -8.91
CA GLU A 62 1.11 -17.14 -8.57
C GLU A 62 0.54 -15.89 -7.88
N CYS A 63 -0.59 -15.43 -8.37
CA CYS A 63 -1.34 -14.33 -7.76
C CYS A 63 -2.23 -14.86 -6.64
N LYS A 64 -1.95 -14.49 -5.40
CA LYS A 64 -2.70 -14.93 -4.21
C LYS A 64 -3.95 -14.11 -3.92
N GLY A 65 -4.00 -12.87 -4.41
CA GLY A 65 -5.11 -11.97 -4.18
C GLY A 65 -4.94 -10.63 -4.89
N ILE A 66 -5.92 -9.78 -4.76
CA ILE A 66 -5.95 -8.43 -5.32
C ILE A 66 -5.91 -7.43 -4.17
N ALA A 67 -5.07 -6.39 -4.27
CA ALA A 67 -5.05 -5.28 -3.32
C ALA A 67 -5.37 -3.97 -4.06
N ILE A 68 -6.52 -3.38 -3.76
CA ILE A 68 -6.90 -2.07 -4.29
C ILE A 68 -6.50 -0.99 -3.29
N ILE A 69 -5.75 0.01 -3.73
CA ILE A 69 -5.20 1.08 -2.89
C ILE A 69 -5.77 2.42 -3.33
N SER A 70 -6.52 3.09 -2.42
CA SER A 70 -7.19 4.38 -2.62
C SER A 70 -6.43 5.48 -1.89
N HIS A 71 -5.95 6.49 -2.64
CA HIS A 71 -5.16 7.60 -2.11
C HIS A 71 -5.99 8.64 -1.32
N GLY A 72 -5.31 9.48 -0.51
CA GLY A 72 -5.91 10.65 0.15
C GLY A 72 -6.26 11.78 -0.83
N ALA A 73 -6.93 12.83 -0.32
CA ALA A 73 -7.20 14.03 -1.11
C ALA A 73 -5.90 14.64 -1.65
N GLY A 74 -5.87 15.00 -2.93
CA GLY A 74 -4.68 15.53 -3.61
C GLY A 74 -3.64 14.49 -4.02
N GLY A 75 -3.84 13.21 -3.72
CA GLY A 75 -2.96 12.12 -4.14
C GLY A 75 -3.17 11.72 -5.61
N SER A 76 -2.45 10.69 -6.03
CA SER A 76 -2.55 10.10 -7.37
C SER A 76 -2.16 8.61 -7.33
N GLU A 77 -2.33 7.93 -8.45
CA GLU A 77 -1.87 6.55 -8.69
C GLU A 77 -0.35 6.39 -8.57
N SER A 78 0.39 7.47 -8.67
CA SER A 78 1.86 7.48 -8.56
C SER A 78 2.36 7.50 -7.10
N GLY A 79 1.47 7.75 -6.14
CA GLY A 79 1.75 7.70 -4.70
C GLY A 79 1.75 6.25 -4.16
N TYR A 80 1.94 6.11 -2.86
CA TYR A 80 1.81 4.84 -2.12
C TYR A 80 2.66 3.70 -2.68
N ARG A 81 3.79 4.01 -3.29
CA ARG A 81 4.70 3.02 -3.90
C ARG A 81 5.07 1.93 -2.91
N TYR A 82 5.35 2.29 -1.67
CA TYR A 82 5.74 1.34 -0.61
C TYR A 82 4.64 0.27 -0.37
N LEU A 83 3.36 0.68 -0.37
CA LEU A 83 2.23 -0.26 -0.25
C LEU A 83 2.11 -1.15 -1.49
N GLY A 84 2.15 -0.55 -2.69
CA GLY A 84 2.08 -1.32 -3.93
C GLY A 84 3.17 -2.38 -4.01
N GLN A 85 4.41 -2.02 -3.68
CA GLN A 85 5.55 -2.94 -3.65
C GLN A 85 5.40 -4.00 -2.56
N ALA A 86 5.00 -3.61 -1.35
CA ALA A 86 4.80 -4.55 -0.24
C ALA A 86 3.72 -5.59 -0.58
N MET A 87 2.57 -5.17 -1.09
CA MET A 87 1.49 -6.09 -1.48
C MET A 87 1.93 -7.02 -2.62
N SER A 88 2.70 -6.52 -3.59
CA SER A 88 3.32 -7.33 -4.64
C SER A 88 4.23 -8.42 -4.06
N HIS A 89 5.06 -8.11 -3.05
CA HIS A 89 5.88 -9.10 -2.34
C HIS A 89 5.06 -10.11 -1.53
N PHE A 90 3.89 -9.71 -1.03
CA PHE A 90 2.99 -10.63 -0.33
C PHE A 90 2.23 -11.57 -1.30
N GLY A 91 2.41 -11.38 -2.60
CA GLY A 91 1.81 -12.19 -3.65
C GLY A 91 0.49 -11.64 -4.20
N TYR A 92 0.16 -10.38 -3.90
CA TYR A 92 -1.03 -9.71 -4.42
C TYR A 92 -0.74 -8.95 -5.72
N LEU A 93 -1.71 -8.94 -6.63
CA LEU A 93 -1.76 -7.91 -7.66
C LEU A 93 -2.22 -6.61 -6.99
N ALA A 94 -1.31 -5.67 -6.79
CA ALA A 94 -1.62 -4.41 -6.14
C ALA A 94 -1.91 -3.31 -7.17
N VAL A 95 -3.00 -2.57 -6.97
CA VAL A 95 -3.44 -1.50 -7.87
C VAL A 95 -3.65 -0.22 -7.07
N VAL A 96 -2.81 0.77 -7.30
CA VAL A 96 -3.03 2.14 -6.80
C VAL A 96 -3.94 2.87 -7.79
N VAL A 97 -5.13 3.24 -7.34
CA VAL A 97 -6.17 3.86 -8.16
C VAL A 97 -6.05 5.38 -8.09
N GLY A 98 -6.03 6.04 -9.24
CA GLY A 98 -6.10 7.49 -9.34
C GLY A 98 -7.57 7.96 -9.33
N HIS A 99 -7.85 8.98 -8.52
CA HIS A 99 -9.18 9.57 -8.37
C HIS A 99 -9.16 11.02 -8.85
N GLN A 100 -9.57 11.27 -10.09
CA GLN A 100 -9.46 12.60 -10.70
C GLN A 100 -10.26 13.66 -9.94
N GLU A 101 -11.47 13.33 -9.47
CA GLU A 101 -12.35 14.24 -8.76
C GLU A 101 -11.88 14.61 -7.34
N SER A 102 -10.80 14.00 -6.89
CA SER A 102 -10.18 14.29 -5.59
C SER A 102 -8.65 14.25 -5.62
N GLY A 103 -8.07 14.29 -6.83
CA GLY A 103 -6.63 14.42 -7.06
C GLY A 103 -6.12 15.86 -6.86
N LEU A 104 -4.86 16.08 -7.20
CA LEU A 104 -4.19 17.38 -7.01
C LEU A 104 -4.93 18.54 -7.69
N GLN A 105 -5.39 18.36 -8.93
CA GLN A 105 -6.14 19.39 -9.65
C GLN A 105 -7.42 19.78 -8.93
N SER A 106 -8.19 18.81 -8.45
CA SER A 106 -9.43 19.08 -7.70
C SER A 106 -9.15 19.82 -6.39
N VAL A 107 -8.04 19.49 -5.68
CA VAL A 107 -7.62 20.24 -4.50
C VAL A 107 -7.29 21.69 -4.88
N GLN A 108 -6.53 21.92 -5.96
CA GLN A 108 -6.18 23.26 -6.42
C GLN A 108 -7.42 24.09 -6.78
N GLU A 109 -8.42 23.49 -7.41
CA GLU A 109 -9.69 24.14 -7.72
C GLU A 109 -10.50 24.47 -6.46
N MET A 110 -10.55 23.55 -5.50
CA MET A 110 -11.30 23.74 -4.25
C MET A 110 -10.69 24.79 -3.32
N VAL A 111 -9.36 24.98 -3.37
CA VAL A 111 -8.67 26.02 -2.55
C VAL A 111 -8.66 27.39 -3.25
N ARG A 112 -9.08 27.51 -4.51
CA ARG A 112 -9.09 28.79 -5.21
C ARG A 112 -9.96 29.82 -4.49
N GLY A 113 -9.35 30.91 -4.03
CA GLY A 113 -10.01 31.96 -3.25
C GLY A 113 -10.38 31.57 -1.80
N LYS A 114 -9.77 30.51 -1.26
CA LYS A 114 -9.98 30.00 0.10
C LYS A 114 -8.66 29.64 0.76
N THR A 115 -8.70 29.38 2.07
CA THR A 115 -7.57 28.70 2.72
C THR A 115 -7.52 27.23 2.31
N ILE A 116 -6.33 26.61 2.42
CA ILE A 116 -6.14 25.18 2.16
C ILE A 116 -7.10 24.34 3.01
N ALA A 117 -7.21 24.67 4.31
CA ALA A 117 -8.12 23.97 5.22
C ALA A 117 -9.58 24.04 4.78
N GLN A 118 -10.07 25.21 4.36
CA GLN A 118 -11.43 25.37 3.84
C GLN A 118 -11.67 24.59 2.54
N GLY A 119 -10.72 24.60 1.60
CA GLY A 119 -10.80 23.85 0.36
C GLY A 119 -10.80 22.34 0.60
N LEU A 120 -9.91 21.85 1.44
CA LEU A 120 -9.85 20.43 1.82
C LEU A 120 -11.12 20.00 2.57
N ALA A 121 -11.62 20.78 3.53
CA ALA A 121 -12.85 20.47 4.26
C ALA A 121 -14.04 20.29 3.29
N LYS A 122 -14.13 21.13 2.26
CA LYS A 122 -15.16 21.00 1.23
C LYS A 122 -14.97 19.73 0.40
N LEU A 123 -13.75 19.41 -0.02
CA LEU A 123 -13.48 18.24 -0.86
C LEU A 123 -13.73 16.93 -0.11
N ILE A 124 -13.26 16.81 1.13
CA ILE A 124 -13.42 15.59 1.93
C ILE A 124 -14.86 15.30 2.38
N THR A 125 -15.79 16.22 2.12
CA THR A 125 -17.24 16.05 2.34
C THR A 125 -18.04 16.05 1.04
N ASP A 126 -17.39 16.09 -0.12
CA ASP A 126 -18.04 16.13 -1.42
C ASP A 126 -18.55 14.74 -1.84
N THR A 127 -19.87 14.58 -1.83
CA THR A 127 -20.55 13.35 -2.25
C THR A 127 -20.13 12.89 -3.66
N LYS A 128 -19.99 13.84 -4.61
CA LYS A 128 -19.64 13.51 -6.00
C LYS A 128 -18.20 12.94 -6.09
N ALA A 129 -17.28 13.50 -5.30
CA ALA A 129 -15.92 12.97 -5.23
C ALA A 129 -15.90 11.55 -4.69
N TYR A 130 -16.69 11.22 -3.66
CA TYR A 130 -16.81 9.85 -3.16
C TYR A 130 -17.49 8.91 -4.14
N GLN A 131 -18.59 9.33 -4.77
CA GLN A 131 -19.25 8.54 -5.82
C GLN A 131 -18.27 8.18 -6.95
N ALA A 132 -17.46 9.15 -7.38
CA ALA A 132 -16.40 8.92 -8.36
C ALA A 132 -15.37 7.89 -7.88
N ARG A 133 -14.89 8.00 -6.63
CA ARG A 133 -13.96 7.02 -6.04
C ARG A 133 -14.50 5.60 -6.05
N PHE A 134 -15.77 5.42 -5.73
CA PHE A 134 -16.41 4.11 -5.76
C PHE A 134 -16.46 3.54 -7.19
N MET A 135 -16.78 4.37 -8.19
CA MET A 135 -16.73 3.95 -9.60
C MET A 135 -15.31 3.63 -10.07
N ASP A 136 -14.32 4.42 -9.66
CA ASP A 136 -12.90 4.17 -9.98
C ASP A 136 -12.41 2.86 -9.38
N ILE A 137 -12.71 2.61 -8.11
CA ILE A 137 -12.36 1.37 -7.40
C ILE A 137 -13.02 0.16 -8.08
N ARG A 138 -14.29 0.28 -8.46
CA ARG A 138 -15.00 -0.78 -9.18
C ARG A 138 -14.32 -1.11 -10.49
N ALA A 139 -14.03 -0.11 -11.31
CA ALA A 139 -13.35 -0.32 -12.59
C ALA A 139 -11.97 -0.95 -12.41
N ALA A 140 -11.20 -0.51 -11.41
CA ALA A 140 -9.89 -1.08 -11.11
C ALA A 140 -9.99 -2.54 -10.65
N GLN A 141 -10.99 -2.88 -9.81
CA GLN A 141 -11.22 -4.23 -9.35
C GLN A 141 -11.66 -5.16 -10.48
N ASP A 142 -12.60 -4.73 -11.31
CA ASP A 142 -13.08 -5.51 -12.45
C ASP A 142 -11.91 -5.84 -13.41
N TRP A 143 -11.05 -4.85 -13.69
CA TRP A 143 -9.83 -5.09 -14.45
C TRP A 143 -8.87 -6.06 -13.72
N ALA A 144 -8.60 -5.84 -12.43
CA ALA A 144 -7.66 -6.67 -11.69
C ALA A 144 -8.10 -8.15 -11.64
N GLN A 145 -9.39 -8.42 -11.60
CA GLN A 145 -9.95 -9.78 -11.67
C GLN A 145 -9.67 -10.47 -13.00
N THR A 146 -9.50 -9.73 -14.10
CA THR A 146 -9.05 -10.32 -15.38
C THR A 146 -7.57 -10.68 -15.40
N GLN A 147 -6.77 -10.08 -14.51
CA GLN A 147 -5.32 -10.29 -14.43
C GLN A 147 -4.92 -11.27 -13.31
N CYS A 148 -5.77 -11.45 -12.31
CA CYS A 148 -5.53 -12.30 -11.14
C CYS A 148 -6.81 -13.09 -10.83
N LEU A 149 -6.76 -14.41 -11.03
CA LEU A 149 -7.92 -15.28 -10.82
C LEU A 149 -8.19 -15.59 -9.34
N ALA A 150 -7.40 -15.06 -8.42
CA ALA A 150 -7.63 -15.22 -6.99
C ALA A 150 -8.95 -14.55 -6.59
N LYS A 151 -9.71 -15.23 -5.71
CA LYS A 151 -11.00 -14.72 -5.23
C LYS A 151 -10.86 -13.67 -4.14
N GLU A 152 -9.72 -13.67 -3.42
CA GLU A 152 -9.51 -12.74 -2.31
C GLU A 152 -9.13 -11.36 -2.82
N ALA A 153 -9.84 -10.35 -2.35
CA ALA A 153 -9.49 -8.95 -2.58
C ALA A 153 -9.45 -8.20 -1.24
N VAL A 154 -8.53 -7.25 -1.12
CA VAL A 154 -8.41 -6.36 0.04
C VAL A 154 -8.49 -4.91 -0.42
N LEU A 155 -9.13 -4.07 0.36
CA LEU A 155 -9.24 -2.64 0.09
C LEU A 155 -8.43 -1.84 1.11
N ILE A 156 -7.48 -1.06 0.63
CA ILE A 156 -6.57 -0.24 1.44
C ILE A 156 -6.82 1.23 1.10
N GLY A 157 -6.88 2.09 2.08
CA GLY A 157 -7.02 3.53 1.81
C GLY A 157 -6.40 4.40 2.87
N HIS A 158 -5.96 5.60 2.46
CA HIS A 158 -5.38 6.60 3.33
C HIS A 158 -6.23 7.87 3.35
N SER A 159 -6.46 8.46 4.52
CA SER A 159 -7.15 9.75 4.65
C SER A 159 -8.55 9.71 4.02
N MET A 160 -8.84 10.51 3.00
CA MET A 160 -10.08 10.41 2.22
C MET A 160 -10.30 9.01 1.63
N GLY A 161 -9.20 8.30 1.25
CA GLY A 161 -9.25 6.89 0.87
C GLY A 161 -9.62 5.98 2.03
N ALA A 162 -9.18 6.28 3.27
CA ALA A 162 -9.58 5.52 4.45
C ALA A 162 -11.08 5.69 4.76
N ALA A 163 -11.63 6.89 4.59
CA ALA A 163 -13.09 7.08 4.66
C ALA A 163 -13.82 6.24 3.60
N THR A 164 -13.30 6.21 2.36
CA THR A 164 -13.84 5.35 1.29
C THR A 164 -13.83 3.88 1.70
N VAL A 165 -12.72 3.39 2.31
CA VAL A 165 -12.60 2.03 2.85
C VAL A 165 -13.62 1.75 3.93
N MET A 166 -13.80 2.68 4.89
CA MET A 166 -14.75 2.48 6.00
C MET A 166 -16.21 2.47 5.50
N MET A 167 -16.57 3.31 4.51
CA MET A 167 -17.88 3.26 3.87
C MET A 167 -18.10 1.92 3.15
N ALA A 168 -17.10 1.44 2.40
CA ALA A 168 -17.16 0.15 1.71
C ALA A 168 -17.26 -1.03 2.69
N ALA A 169 -16.69 -0.91 3.89
CA ALA A 169 -16.80 -1.90 4.96
C ALA A 169 -18.19 -1.91 5.65
N GLY A 170 -19.07 -0.96 5.33
CA GLY A 170 -20.42 -0.86 5.87
C GLY A 170 -20.61 0.20 6.96
N ALA A 171 -19.70 1.15 7.10
CA ALA A 171 -19.91 2.29 8.00
C ALA A 171 -21.11 3.13 7.53
N GLN A 172 -22.01 3.48 8.45
CA GLN A 172 -23.04 4.45 8.19
C GLN A 172 -22.41 5.80 7.83
N ASN A 173 -22.94 6.47 6.83
CA ASN A 173 -22.43 7.76 6.41
C ASN A 173 -23.56 8.66 5.92
N GLN A 174 -23.29 9.96 5.86
CA GLN A 174 -24.25 10.99 5.40
C GLN A 174 -24.22 11.19 3.89
N LEU A 175 -23.39 10.42 3.17
CA LEU A 175 -23.22 10.50 1.73
C LEU A 175 -23.97 9.35 1.05
N THR A 176 -24.55 9.62 -0.12
CA THR A 176 -25.13 8.57 -0.95
C THR A 176 -24.05 8.08 -1.92
N VAL A 177 -23.45 6.91 -1.63
CA VAL A 177 -22.42 6.30 -2.48
C VAL A 177 -22.89 4.96 -3.04
N PRO A 178 -22.39 4.53 -4.23
CA PRO A 178 -22.66 3.21 -4.77
C PRO A 178 -22.12 2.09 -3.87
N GLU A 179 -22.64 0.88 -4.04
CA GLU A 179 -22.07 -0.30 -3.39
C GLU A 179 -20.83 -0.80 -4.14
N LEU A 180 -19.88 -1.34 -3.38
CA LEU A 180 -18.75 -2.11 -3.89
C LEU A 180 -18.96 -3.60 -3.58
N PRO A 181 -18.29 -4.51 -4.31
CA PRO A 181 -18.18 -5.89 -3.89
C PRO A 181 -17.55 -6.00 -2.50
N GLU A 182 -17.84 -7.07 -1.80
CA GLU A 182 -17.20 -7.36 -0.52
C GLU A 182 -15.71 -7.66 -0.70
N TYR A 183 -14.93 -7.20 0.28
CA TYR A 183 -13.50 -7.47 0.40
C TYR A 183 -13.25 -8.39 1.59
N ALA A 184 -12.27 -9.27 1.46
CA ALA A 184 -11.83 -10.16 2.53
C ALA A 184 -11.31 -9.38 3.76
N ALA A 185 -10.74 -8.19 3.51
CA ALA A 185 -10.26 -7.32 4.56
C ALA A 185 -10.25 -5.84 4.12
N TYR A 186 -10.39 -4.95 5.09
CA TYR A 186 -10.41 -3.51 4.92
C TYR A 186 -9.30 -2.87 5.76
N ILE A 187 -8.48 -2.01 5.14
CA ILE A 187 -7.31 -1.40 5.78
C ILE A 187 -7.41 0.11 5.65
N ALA A 188 -7.63 0.80 6.77
CA ALA A 188 -7.81 2.24 6.84
C ALA A 188 -6.62 2.91 7.52
N LEU A 189 -5.83 3.66 6.75
CA LEU A 189 -4.68 4.44 7.22
C LEU A 189 -5.11 5.87 7.47
N SER A 190 -4.93 6.37 8.68
CA SER A 190 -5.41 7.69 9.11
C SER A 190 -6.91 7.90 8.86
N PRO A 191 -7.81 7.02 9.36
CA PRO A 191 -9.25 7.17 9.18
C PRO A 191 -9.77 8.41 9.91
N GLN A 192 -10.89 8.97 9.45
CA GLN A 192 -11.58 10.06 10.13
C GLN A 192 -12.43 9.51 11.29
N GLY A 193 -12.59 10.34 12.32
CA GLY A 193 -13.59 10.14 13.37
C GLY A 193 -15.00 10.55 12.96
N SER A 194 -15.90 10.65 13.94
CA SER A 194 -17.26 11.14 13.74
C SER A 194 -17.26 12.64 13.34
N GLY A 195 -18.28 13.05 12.57
CA GLY A 195 -18.39 14.41 12.07
C GLY A 195 -19.19 14.52 10.79
N ALA A 196 -18.73 15.30 9.84
CA ALA A 196 -19.48 15.64 8.64
C ALA A 196 -19.78 14.44 7.71
N ILE A 197 -18.99 13.36 7.79
CA ILE A 197 -19.20 12.16 6.96
C ILE A 197 -19.85 11.04 7.77
N PHE A 198 -19.28 10.74 8.94
CA PHE A 198 -19.70 9.63 9.78
C PHE A 198 -20.47 10.16 11.00
N PRO A 199 -21.73 9.78 11.19
CA PRO A 199 -22.42 10.07 12.44
C PRO A 199 -21.78 9.31 13.62
N GLU A 200 -22.13 9.69 14.84
CA GLU A 200 -21.76 8.92 16.01
C GLU A 200 -22.20 7.45 15.85
N ASN A 201 -21.35 6.52 16.28
CA ASN A 201 -21.60 5.07 16.16
C ASN A 201 -21.71 4.53 14.72
N ALA A 202 -21.24 5.25 13.72
CA ALA A 202 -21.31 4.89 12.31
C ALA A 202 -20.79 3.47 12.00
N TRP A 203 -19.85 2.96 12.79
CA TRP A 203 -19.09 1.74 12.49
C TRP A 203 -19.63 0.49 13.18
N HIS A 204 -20.74 0.61 13.94
CA HIS A 204 -21.30 -0.50 14.74
C HIS A 204 -21.76 -1.69 13.88
N ALA A 205 -22.17 -1.43 12.64
CA ALA A 205 -22.66 -2.46 11.72
C ALA A 205 -21.54 -3.24 10.99
N ILE A 206 -20.29 -2.80 11.06
CA ILE A 206 -19.19 -3.43 10.32
C ILE A 206 -18.88 -4.82 10.86
N GLN A 207 -19.08 -5.86 10.02
CA GLN A 207 -18.82 -7.26 10.36
C GLN A 207 -17.44 -7.73 9.89
N HIS A 208 -16.94 -7.21 8.79
CA HIS A 208 -15.71 -7.64 8.11
C HIS A 208 -14.44 -7.40 8.93
N PRO A 209 -13.33 -8.12 8.65
CA PRO A 209 -12.02 -7.82 9.19
C PRO A 209 -11.58 -6.39 8.85
N VAL A 210 -11.15 -5.62 9.84
CA VAL A 210 -10.70 -4.24 9.67
C VAL A 210 -9.39 -4.00 10.42
N LEU A 211 -8.39 -3.48 9.71
CA LEU A 211 -7.19 -2.89 10.28
C LEU A 211 -7.26 -1.37 10.16
N MET A 212 -7.04 -0.67 11.27
CA MET A 212 -6.89 0.77 11.32
C MET A 212 -5.48 1.11 11.80
N LEU A 213 -4.83 2.06 11.12
CA LEU A 213 -3.53 2.61 11.55
C LEU A 213 -3.61 4.13 11.65
N THR A 214 -3.05 4.67 12.73
CA THR A 214 -2.86 6.11 12.94
C THR A 214 -1.53 6.36 13.65
N GLY A 215 -1.18 7.60 13.94
CA GLY A 215 0.04 7.96 14.63
C GLY A 215 -0.18 9.03 15.68
N THR A 216 0.71 9.11 16.68
CA THR A 216 0.59 10.08 17.78
C THR A 216 0.75 11.56 17.33
N GLN A 217 1.18 11.79 16.07
CA GLN A 217 1.28 13.11 15.43
C GLN A 217 0.30 13.25 14.24
N ASP A 218 -0.67 12.34 14.11
CA ASP A 218 -1.62 12.29 13.00
C ASP A 218 -2.88 13.13 13.30
N LEU A 219 -2.69 14.46 13.42
CA LEU A 219 -3.79 15.38 13.67
C LEU A 219 -4.82 15.34 12.55
N GLU A 220 -6.10 15.52 12.89
CA GLU A 220 -7.15 15.72 11.89
C GLU A 220 -7.16 17.13 11.34
N LEU A 221 -7.86 17.30 10.22
CA LEU A 221 -8.09 18.61 9.62
C LEU A 221 -8.80 19.52 10.62
N GLY A 222 -8.24 20.71 10.85
CA GLY A 222 -8.72 21.63 11.90
C GLY A 222 -7.98 21.48 13.24
N GLY A 223 -6.98 20.60 13.33
CA GLY A 223 -6.12 20.45 14.51
C GLY A 223 -6.71 19.57 15.62
N LEU A 224 -7.76 18.79 15.30
CA LEU A 224 -8.26 17.81 16.25
C LEU A 224 -7.21 16.74 16.53
N SER A 225 -7.21 16.24 17.75
CA SER A 225 -6.26 15.25 18.22
C SER A 225 -6.37 13.93 17.46
N TRP A 226 -5.26 13.21 17.32
CA TRP A 226 -5.20 11.90 16.68
C TRP A 226 -6.12 10.84 17.34
N GLU A 227 -6.48 11.02 18.60
CA GLU A 227 -7.40 10.11 19.31
C GLU A 227 -8.77 10.03 18.64
N THR A 228 -9.23 11.08 17.92
CA THR A 228 -10.47 11.04 17.15
C THR A 228 -10.44 9.95 16.07
N ARG A 229 -9.26 9.68 15.51
CA ARG A 229 -9.06 8.63 14.52
C ARG A 229 -9.24 7.22 15.06
N THR A 230 -9.30 7.06 16.39
CA THR A 230 -9.51 5.76 17.06
C THR A 230 -10.99 5.45 17.32
N GLU A 231 -11.90 6.40 17.09
CA GLU A 231 -13.33 6.26 17.41
C GLU A 231 -13.97 5.09 16.71
N ALA A 232 -13.67 4.89 15.42
CA ALA A 232 -14.21 3.78 14.66
C ALA A 232 -13.87 2.43 15.32
N PHE A 233 -12.62 2.24 15.78
CA PHE A 233 -12.26 1.03 16.50
C PHE A 233 -13.07 0.87 17.79
N LYS A 234 -13.21 1.91 18.59
CA LYS A 234 -13.99 1.85 19.86
C LYS A 234 -15.44 1.43 19.60
N ASN A 235 -16.04 1.87 18.50
CA ASN A 235 -17.46 1.68 18.18
C ASN A 235 -17.76 0.40 17.38
N MET A 236 -16.79 -0.19 16.66
CA MET A 236 -16.97 -1.47 15.99
C MET A 236 -17.21 -2.61 17.00
N LYS A 237 -18.01 -3.60 16.62
CA LYS A 237 -18.13 -4.86 17.36
C LYS A 237 -16.85 -5.68 17.28
N ALA A 238 -16.66 -6.60 18.24
CA ALA A 238 -15.56 -7.56 18.18
C ALA A 238 -15.64 -8.44 16.93
N GLY A 239 -14.51 -8.97 16.49
CA GLY A 239 -14.41 -9.84 15.31
C GLY A 239 -13.36 -9.34 14.31
N CYS A 240 -12.10 -9.73 14.49
CA CYS A 240 -10.94 -9.36 13.67
C CYS A 240 -10.84 -7.85 13.40
N LYS A 241 -10.82 -7.06 14.47
CA LYS A 241 -10.62 -5.61 14.41
C LYS A 241 -9.31 -5.25 15.05
N TRP A 242 -8.42 -4.61 14.29
CA TRP A 242 -7.12 -4.16 14.78
C TRP A 242 -7.02 -2.63 14.71
N LEU A 243 -6.40 -2.05 15.73
CA LEU A 243 -6.00 -0.63 15.76
C LEU A 243 -4.53 -0.53 16.15
N GLY A 244 -3.69 -0.04 15.25
CA GLY A 244 -2.30 0.29 15.51
C GLY A 244 -2.12 1.81 15.61
N VAL A 245 -1.45 2.25 16.68
CA VAL A 245 -1.01 3.63 16.87
C VAL A 245 0.51 3.66 16.83
N ILE A 246 1.08 4.34 15.82
CA ILE A 246 2.53 4.42 15.60
C ILE A 246 3.09 5.70 16.22
N GLU A 247 4.07 5.55 17.10
CA GLU A 247 4.69 6.67 17.79
C GLU A 247 5.43 7.62 16.84
N GLY A 248 5.09 8.90 16.91
CA GLY A 248 5.66 9.97 16.08
C GLY A 248 5.19 9.99 14.63
N ALA A 249 4.33 9.05 14.19
CA ALA A 249 3.82 9.06 12.83
C ALA A 249 2.84 10.22 12.64
N THR A 250 3.00 10.91 11.51
CA THR A 250 2.15 12.01 11.04
C THR A 250 1.19 11.53 9.97
N HIS A 251 0.17 12.35 9.66
CA HIS A 251 -0.77 12.09 8.56
C HIS A 251 -0.07 11.77 7.23
N MET A 252 0.93 12.56 6.88
CA MET A 252 1.62 12.45 5.59
C MET A 252 2.59 11.25 5.50
N ASN A 253 3.03 10.71 6.65
CA ASN A 253 3.91 9.55 6.65
C ASN A 253 3.21 8.30 6.09
N PHE A 254 1.90 8.14 6.29
CA PHE A 254 1.11 7.07 5.69
C PHE A 254 0.94 7.21 4.17
N ALA A 255 1.12 8.41 3.63
CA ALA A 255 1.20 8.63 2.19
C ALA A 255 2.60 8.38 1.60
N GLY A 256 3.60 8.01 2.43
CA GLY A 256 5.00 7.86 2.03
C GLY A 256 5.70 9.19 1.82
N LEU A 257 5.30 10.24 2.56
CA LEU A 257 5.85 11.59 2.44
C LEU A 257 6.53 12.05 3.74
N GLY A 258 7.54 12.90 3.60
CA GLY A 258 8.35 13.35 4.71
C GLY A 258 9.30 12.25 5.23
N ALA A 259 9.63 12.27 6.53
CA ALA A 259 10.45 11.24 7.17
C ALA A 259 9.62 9.98 7.47
N SER A 260 9.16 9.30 6.43
CA SER A 260 8.13 8.25 6.50
C SER A 260 8.65 6.83 6.67
N GLN A 261 9.96 6.57 6.49
CA GLN A 261 10.53 5.21 6.44
C GLN A 261 10.16 4.33 7.63
N LYS A 262 10.20 4.85 8.87
CA LYS A 262 9.77 4.11 10.06
C LYS A 262 8.29 3.74 9.97
N THR A 263 7.44 4.71 9.67
CA THR A 263 5.99 4.52 9.54
C THR A 263 5.66 3.53 8.44
N GLU A 264 6.29 3.64 7.27
CA GLU A 264 6.12 2.70 6.16
C GLU A 264 6.47 1.27 6.57
N THR A 265 7.64 1.09 7.23
CA THR A 265 8.11 -0.23 7.68
C THR A 265 7.10 -0.87 8.65
N ILE A 266 6.68 -0.14 9.68
CA ILE A 266 5.72 -0.66 10.66
C ILE A 266 4.37 -0.93 10.00
N THR A 267 3.88 0.00 9.14
CA THR A 267 2.62 -0.18 8.41
C THR A 267 2.63 -1.46 7.59
N VAL A 268 3.70 -1.72 6.84
CA VAL A 268 3.84 -2.94 6.01
C VAL A 268 3.84 -4.20 6.87
N GLN A 269 4.57 -4.20 7.98
CA GLN A 269 4.64 -5.34 8.90
C GLN A 269 3.28 -5.63 9.53
N VAL A 270 2.55 -4.61 9.98
CA VAL A 270 1.20 -4.78 10.57
C VAL A 270 0.22 -5.28 9.52
N ILE A 271 0.24 -4.74 8.31
CA ILE A 271 -0.62 -5.21 7.22
C ILE A 271 -0.35 -6.69 6.92
N GLN A 272 0.93 -7.07 6.83
CA GLN A 272 1.29 -8.46 6.57
C GLN A 272 0.79 -9.42 7.65
N ASP A 273 0.98 -9.05 8.93
CA ASP A 273 0.55 -9.87 10.07
C ASP A 273 -0.98 -9.98 10.12
N PHE A 274 -1.67 -8.85 9.94
CA PHE A 274 -3.13 -8.81 9.88
C PHE A 274 -3.70 -9.70 8.77
N LEU A 275 -3.16 -9.61 7.54
CA LEU A 275 -3.63 -10.42 6.42
C LEU A 275 -3.37 -11.91 6.63
N LYS A 276 -2.24 -12.28 7.23
CA LYS A 276 -1.98 -13.68 7.64
C LYS A 276 -3.00 -14.16 8.65
N GLY A 277 -3.35 -13.33 9.65
CA GLY A 277 -4.37 -13.63 10.63
C GLY A 277 -5.75 -13.84 10.01
N VAL A 278 -6.14 -12.96 9.08
CA VAL A 278 -7.41 -13.09 8.32
C VAL A 278 -7.45 -14.39 7.54
N GLN A 279 -6.38 -14.72 6.78
CA GLN A 279 -6.30 -15.94 5.99
C GLN A 279 -6.30 -17.21 6.84
N ALA A 280 -5.68 -17.18 8.01
CA ALA A 280 -5.66 -18.29 8.96
C ALA A 280 -6.95 -18.41 9.81
N ASN A 281 -7.88 -17.44 9.68
CA ASN A 281 -9.02 -17.27 10.57
C ASN A 281 -8.59 -17.23 12.06
N ASP A 282 -7.41 -16.70 12.33
CA ASP A 282 -6.85 -16.46 13.67
C ASP A 282 -6.30 -15.04 13.73
N CYS A 283 -7.13 -14.11 14.17
CA CYS A 283 -6.82 -12.68 14.18
C CYS A 283 -5.95 -12.22 15.35
N LYS A 284 -5.14 -13.11 15.92
CA LYS A 284 -4.18 -12.75 16.97
C LYS A 284 -2.91 -12.16 16.34
N PRO A 285 -2.48 -10.98 16.77
CA PRO A 285 -1.24 -10.38 16.25
C PRO A 285 -0.01 -11.18 16.73
N THR A 286 0.95 -11.32 15.83
CA THR A 286 2.27 -11.87 16.12
C THR A 286 3.36 -10.81 16.10
N ILE A 287 3.09 -9.65 15.49
CA ILE A 287 4.02 -8.53 15.39
C ILE A 287 4.32 -7.92 16.76
N GLN A 288 5.61 -7.60 16.96
CA GLN A 288 6.10 -6.80 18.07
C GLN A 288 6.98 -5.68 17.49
N ALA A 289 6.63 -4.42 17.76
CA ALA A 289 7.42 -3.26 17.41
C ALA A 289 7.37 -2.24 18.56
N THR A 290 8.51 -1.69 18.93
CA THR A 290 8.62 -0.77 20.09
C THR A 290 7.81 0.51 19.92
N ASP A 291 7.69 0.99 18.68
CA ASP A 291 6.96 2.23 18.35
C ASP A 291 5.51 1.98 17.93
N LEU A 292 4.96 0.80 18.21
CA LEU A 292 3.59 0.41 17.85
C LEU A 292 2.80 0.04 19.08
N ASN A 293 1.70 0.73 19.33
CA ASN A 293 0.66 0.30 20.26
C ASN A 293 -0.46 -0.36 19.47
N LEU A 294 -0.64 -1.67 19.63
CA LEU A 294 -1.60 -2.47 18.90
C LEU A 294 -2.72 -2.97 19.83
N SER A 295 -3.97 -2.65 19.48
CA SER A 295 -5.19 -3.12 20.14
C SER A 295 -5.98 -4.01 19.20
N VAL A 296 -6.57 -5.09 19.72
CA VAL A 296 -7.36 -6.04 18.92
C VAL A 296 -8.64 -6.42 19.64
N LYS A 297 -9.69 -6.75 18.88
CA LYS A 297 -10.94 -7.27 19.42
C LYS A 297 -11.76 -8.06 18.42
#